data_bad1cf060e127e656cc0b8d5584972c1
#
_entry.id   bad1cf060e127e656cc0b8d5584972c1
#
_cell.length_a   1.000
_cell.length_b   1.000
_cell.length_c   1.000
_cell.angle_alpha   90.00
_cell.angle_beta   90.00
_cell.angle_gamma   90.00
#
_symmetry.space_group_name_H-M   'P 1'
#
loop_
_entity.id
_entity.type
_entity.pdbx_description
1 polymer ?
#
loop_
_entity_poly.entity_id
_entity_poly.type
_entity_poly.pdbx_seq_one_letter_code
_entity_poly.pdbx_strand_id
1 'polypeptide(L)'
;MTMRPQMQALLLAAILLMAGDPALAESSLRAIDKAISAAEYEHALNLIDTELAADPGDLALRLRRARVLSYTGEVDAALDALNDLHRQYPHDVDYVFARAQVLAREGRNREALDDLRQAVALAPEYEEVWKLRYSLLSRQHDETSQFELQVLLQDVAVRFPRARWWRTADSASAARWTLLVGAGHENLSNDAPSWNQQFIEVSREQDSVGRYRIAVARDERFDNSDLSVSLGGDFSFASDWSAGVDVTMASSPEFQPDLSFGGYVGRSLADGWVANLRYQRREYETATVGSTTGIVEKYVGDFRIAYALGLSHLHGASNSLNHSLTTNWYYSDRSSIGITLNTGEEAEAVGPGQVLETDVRGVSISGRRQLTDRVDLQWWLGLHDQGDFYRRQYLGLAVSIRL
;
A
#
# COMPACT_ATOMS: atom_id res chain seq x y z
N MET A 1 -22.84 -56.56 42.06
CA MET A 1 -21.60 -56.39 42.83
C MET A 1 -21.51 -54.92 43.15
N THR A 2 -22.07 -54.50 44.27
CA THR A 2 -22.15 -53.08 44.67
C THR A 2 -20.82 -52.68 45.32
N MET A 3 -20.12 -51.70 44.71
CA MET A 3 -18.90 -51.13 45.28
C MET A 3 -19.17 -50.61 46.72
N ARG A 4 -18.30 -50.95 47.66
CA ARG A 4 -18.41 -50.50 49.06
C ARG A 4 -18.27 -48.97 49.13
N PRO A 5 -19.08 -48.30 49.98
CA PRO A 5 -19.11 -46.85 50.09
C PRO A 5 -17.73 -46.18 50.39
N GLN A 6 -16.85 -46.94 51.08
CA GLN A 6 -15.47 -46.51 51.37
C GLN A 6 -14.58 -46.39 50.10
N MET A 7 -14.82 -47.24 49.09
CA MET A 7 -14.07 -47.18 47.81
C MET A 7 -14.59 -46.08 46.90
N GLN A 8 -15.87 -45.72 47.00
CA GLN A 8 -16.43 -44.54 46.29
C GLN A 8 -15.93 -43.24 46.92
N ALA A 9 -15.77 -43.15 48.21
CA ALA A 9 -15.21 -41.99 48.91
C ALA A 9 -13.72 -41.79 48.58
N LEU A 10 -12.94 -42.87 48.45
CA LEU A 10 -11.52 -42.82 48.06
C LEU A 10 -11.35 -42.44 46.56
N LEU A 11 -12.24 -42.91 45.70
CA LEU A 11 -12.23 -42.53 44.28
C LEU A 11 -12.64 -41.07 44.10
N LEU A 12 -13.64 -40.57 44.84
CA LEU A 12 -14.02 -39.15 44.84
C LEU A 12 -12.91 -38.27 45.43
N ALA A 13 -12.25 -38.71 46.51
CA ALA A 13 -11.10 -37.98 47.08
C ALA A 13 -9.90 -37.96 46.13
N ALA A 14 -9.64 -39.05 45.39
CA ALA A 14 -8.59 -39.09 44.36
C ALA A 14 -8.92 -38.22 43.13
N ILE A 15 -10.19 -38.15 42.74
CA ILE A 15 -10.65 -37.25 41.65
C ILE A 15 -10.60 -35.78 42.08
N LEU A 16 -10.92 -35.46 43.34
CA LEU A 16 -10.81 -34.11 43.90
C LEU A 16 -9.34 -33.68 44.12
N LEU A 17 -8.43 -34.61 44.38
CA LEU A 17 -6.98 -34.33 44.46
C LEU A 17 -6.31 -34.21 43.09
N MET A 18 -6.91 -34.75 42.01
CA MET A 18 -6.45 -34.58 40.63
C MET A 18 -7.09 -33.37 39.92
N ALA A 19 -8.21 -32.86 40.42
CA ALA A 19 -8.75 -31.58 40.03
C ALA A 19 -7.99 -30.51 40.82
N GLY A 20 -6.92 -29.96 40.23
CA GLY A 20 -6.18 -28.85 40.86
C GLY A 20 -7.15 -27.80 41.39
N ASP A 21 -6.89 -27.26 42.57
CA ASP A 21 -7.76 -26.31 43.25
C ASP A 21 -7.97 -25.09 42.36
N PRO A 22 -9.18 -24.83 41.83
CA PRO A 22 -9.43 -23.72 40.92
C PRO A 22 -9.08 -22.36 41.55
N ALA A 23 -9.06 -22.25 42.86
CA ALA A 23 -8.64 -21.05 43.58
C ALA A 23 -7.12 -20.83 43.50
N LEU A 24 -6.31 -21.89 43.45
CA LEU A 24 -4.86 -21.79 43.27
C LEU A 24 -4.51 -21.44 41.82
N ALA A 25 -5.18 -22.04 40.84
CA ALA A 25 -4.98 -21.72 39.43
C ALA A 25 -5.36 -20.26 39.11
N GLU A 26 -6.43 -19.73 39.69
CA GLU A 26 -6.82 -18.33 39.56
C GLU A 26 -5.82 -17.39 40.24
N SER A 27 -5.18 -17.80 41.34
CA SER A 27 -4.18 -17.00 42.03
C SER A 27 -2.86 -16.92 41.25
N SER A 28 -2.43 -17.98 40.57
CA SER A 28 -1.20 -17.99 39.76
C SER A 28 -1.37 -17.22 38.47
N LEU A 29 -2.50 -17.31 37.78
CA LEU A 29 -2.80 -16.48 36.61
C LEU A 29 -2.78 -14.97 36.95
N ARG A 30 -3.36 -14.59 38.11
CA ARG A 30 -3.28 -13.19 38.57
C ARG A 30 -1.85 -12.73 38.89
N ALA A 31 -1.01 -13.63 39.44
CA ALA A 31 0.40 -13.31 39.69
C ALA A 31 1.16 -13.11 38.36
N ILE A 32 0.91 -13.98 37.38
CA ILE A 32 1.49 -13.86 36.02
C ILE A 32 1.06 -12.54 35.38
N ASP A 33 -0.23 -12.23 35.35
CA ASP A 33 -0.74 -11.00 34.74
C ASP A 33 -0.22 -9.74 35.46
N LYS A 34 -0.03 -9.81 36.77
CA LYS A 34 0.59 -8.73 37.56
C LYS A 34 2.06 -8.54 37.17
N ALA A 35 2.83 -9.61 37.06
CA ALA A 35 4.25 -9.55 36.68
C ALA A 35 4.40 -8.98 35.23
N ILE A 36 3.54 -9.43 34.32
CA ILE A 36 3.52 -8.88 32.94
C ILE A 36 3.20 -7.37 32.96
N SER A 37 2.19 -6.96 33.73
CA SER A 37 1.79 -5.54 33.84
C SER A 37 2.87 -4.66 34.50
N ALA A 38 3.68 -5.25 35.39
CA ALA A 38 4.82 -4.58 36.01
C ALA A 38 6.09 -4.60 35.16
N ALA A 39 6.02 -5.18 33.93
CA ALA A 39 7.18 -5.40 33.05
C ALA A 39 8.28 -6.30 33.66
N GLU A 40 7.93 -7.13 34.65
CA GLU A 40 8.80 -8.12 35.28
C GLU A 40 8.81 -9.42 34.45
N TYR A 41 9.29 -9.33 33.20
CA TYR A 41 9.11 -10.38 32.20
C TYR A 41 9.81 -11.71 32.53
N GLU A 42 11.03 -11.66 33.09
CA GLU A 42 11.73 -12.87 33.53
C GLU A 42 10.99 -13.57 34.66
N HIS A 43 10.43 -12.80 35.60
CA HIS A 43 9.59 -13.37 36.68
C HIS A 43 8.30 -13.98 36.13
N ALA A 44 7.66 -13.29 35.15
CA ALA A 44 6.48 -13.82 34.49
C ALA A 44 6.77 -15.14 33.74
N LEU A 45 7.90 -15.24 33.01
CA LEU A 45 8.31 -16.49 32.36
C LEU A 45 8.52 -17.62 33.35
N ASN A 46 9.20 -17.39 34.46
CA ASN A 46 9.41 -18.39 35.48
C ASN A 46 8.09 -18.91 36.06
N LEU A 47 7.13 -18.04 36.34
CA LEU A 47 5.80 -18.41 36.79
C LEU A 47 5.05 -19.24 35.74
N ILE A 48 5.07 -18.79 34.48
CA ILE A 48 4.42 -19.49 33.36
C ILE A 48 5.06 -20.87 33.14
N ASP A 49 6.38 -20.98 33.16
CA ASP A 49 7.09 -22.25 32.96
C ASP A 49 6.83 -23.22 34.09
N THR A 50 6.66 -22.73 35.32
CA THR A 50 6.27 -23.55 36.48
C THR A 50 4.87 -24.16 36.30
N GLU A 51 3.90 -23.35 35.84
CA GLU A 51 2.53 -23.82 35.58
C GLU A 51 2.47 -24.77 34.38
N LEU A 52 3.23 -24.46 33.29
CA LEU A 52 3.33 -25.30 32.09
C LEU A 52 4.03 -26.65 32.40
N ALA A 53 4.89 -26.73 33.40
CA ALA A 53 5.47 -27.99 33.83
C ALA A 53 4.40 -28.92 34.47
N ALA A 54 3.37 -28.35 35.10
CA ALA A 54 2.25 -29.09 35.64
C ALA A 54 1.19 -29.42 34.57
N ASP A 55 0.90 -28.48 33.65
CA ASP A 55 0.01 -28.68 32.50
C ASP A 55 0.64 -28.13 31.20
N PRO A 56 1.42 -28.95 30.49
CA PRO A 56 2.02 -28.53 29.20
C PRO A 56 1.00 -28.22 28.09
N GLY A 57 -0.26 -28.65 28.27
CA GLY A 57 -1.35 -28.48 27.33
C GLY A 57 -2.11 -27.16 27.48
N ASP A 58 -1.87 -26.37 28.51
CA ASP A 58 -2.57 -25.12 28.74
C ASP A 58 -2.26 -24.09 27.64
N LEU A 59 -3.24 -23.89 26.74
CA LEU A 59 -3.13 -23.02 25.58
C LEU A 59 -3.05 -21.55 25.98
N ALA A 60 -3.71 -21.14 27.03
CA ALA A 60 -3.70 -19.78 27.53
C ALA A 60 -2.33 -19.40 28.09
N LEU A 61 -1.68 -20.29 28.78
CA LEU A 61 -0.30 -20.11 29.27
C LEU A 61 0.70 -20.16 28.15
N ARG A 62 0.57 -21.05 27.18
CA ARG A 62 1.43 -21.09 25.98
C ARG A 62 1.34 -19.79 25.18
N LEU A 63 0.15 -19.22 25.01
CA LEU A 63 -0.05 -17.92 24.35
C LEU A 63 0.58 -16.79 25.16
N ARG A 64 0.40 -16.76 26.49
CA ARG A 64 1.04 -15.76 27.37
C ARG A 64 2.56 -15.87 27.29
N ARG A 65 3.11 -17.07 27.32
CA ARG A 65 4.56 -17.31 27.18
C ARG A 65 5.10 -16.72 25.90
N ALA A 66 4.46 -17.00 24.76
CA ALA A 66 4.88 -16.44 23.48
C ALA A 66 4.85 -14.90 23.45
N ARG A 67 3.82 -14.29 24.04
CA ARG A 67 3.75 -12.83 24.20
C ARG A 67 4.89 -12.27 25.06
N VAL A 68 5.19 -12.93 26.19
CA VAL A 68 6.26 -12.46 27.09
C VAL A 68 7.63 -12.61 26.44
N LEU A 69 7.90 -13.72 25.73
CA LEU A 69 9.13 -13.89 24.93
C LEU A 69 9.35 -12.74 23.95
N SER A 70 8.28 -12.23 23.33
CA SER A 70 8.41 -11.08 22.44
C SER A 70 8.76 -9.77 23.19
N TYR A 71 8.48 -9.67 24.47
CA TYR A 71 8.85 -8.51 25.31
C TYR A 71 10.29 -8.58 25.81
N THR A 72 10.86 -9.78 25.92
CA THR A 72 12.26 -9.99 26.30
C THR A 72 13.23 -9.91 25.12
N GLY A 73 12.70 -9.75 23.88
CA GLY A 73 13.51 -9.71 22.67
C GLY A 73 13.74 -11.08 22.03
N GLU A 74 13.18 -12.14 22.59
CA GLU A 74 13.24 -13.50 22.04
C GLU A 74 12.16 -13.70 20.94
N VAL A 75 12.24 -12.83 19.91
CA VAL A 75 11.21 -12.68 18.87
C VAL A 75 11.02 -13.95 18.06
N ASP A 76 12.11 -14.60 17.65
CA ASP A 76 12.04 -15.81 16.84
C ASP A 76 11.37 -16.94 17.63
N ALA A 77 11.73 -17.12 18.92
CA ALA A 77 11.10 -18.12 19.78
C ALA A 77 9.59 -17.82 20.01
N ALA A 78 9.22 -16.54 20.12
CA ALA A 78 7.84 -16.13 20.23
C ALA A 78 7.04 -16.45 18.95
N LEU A 79 7.60 -16.13 17.78
CA LEU A 79 6.97 -16.41 16.47
C LEU A 79 6.85 -17.91 16.22
N ASP A 80 7.87 -18.71 16.54
CA ASP A 80 7.82 -20.17 16.41
C ASP A 80 6.73 -20.77 17.28
N ALA A 81 6.63 -20.35 18.55
CA ALA A 81 5.57 -20.79 19.45
C ALA A 81 4.17 -20.43 18.94
N LEU A 82 3.99 -19.22 18.39
CA LEU A 82 2.72 -18.77 17.82
C LEU A 82 2.37 -19.49 16.52
N ASN A 83 3.37 -19.78 15.66
CA ASN A 83 3.21 -20.61 14.47
C ASN A 83 2.75 -22.04 14.83
N ASP A 84 3.30 -22.62 15.89
CA ASP A 84 2.92 -23.94 16.36
C ASP A 84 1.47 -23.95 16.87
N LEU A 85 1.08 -22.95 17.65
CA LEU A 85 -0.29 -22.79 18.11
C LEU A 85 -1.25 -22.60 16.94
N HIS A 86 -0.92 -21.73 15.98
CA HIS A 86 -1.76 -21.51 14.82
C HIS A 86 -1.91 -22.77 13.94
N ARG A 87 -0.85 -23.56 13.75
CA ARG A 87 -0.93 -24.84 13.01
C ARG A 87 -1.85 -25.85 13.70
N GLN A 88 -1.85 -25.90 15.02
CA GLN A 88 -2.72 -26.79 15.79
C GLN A 88 -4.18 -26.29 15.82
N TYR A 89 -4.38 -24.97 15.83
CA TYR A 89 -5.67 -24.31 15.98
C TYR A 89 -5.86 -23.21 14.93
N PRO A 90 -6.01 -23.56 13.64
CA PRO A 90 -5.98 -22.59 12.53
C PRO A 90 -7.19 -21.64 12.48
N HIS A 91 -8.25 -21.96 13.23
CA HIS A 91 -9.46 -21.12 13.32
C HIS A 91 -9.51 -20.26 14.59
N ASP A 92 -8.49 -20.33 15.43
CA ASP A 92 -8.42 -19.50 16.63
C ASP A 92 -7.75 -18.17 16.31
N VAL A 93 -8.53 -17.10 16.42
CA VAL A 93 -8.10 -15.73 16.09
C VAL A 93 -7.02 -15.21 17.03
N ASP A 94 -6.99 -15.66 18.29
CA ASP A 94 -6.07 -15.13 19.30
C ASP A 94 -4.60 -15.43 18.96
N TYR A 95 -4.32 -16.56 18.32
CA TYR A 95 -2.95 -16.91 17.90
C TYR A 95 -2.49 -16.09 16.70
N VAL A 96 -3.36 -15.90 15.69
CA VAL A 96 -3.09 -15.06 14.53
C VAL A 96 -2.90 -13.61 14.95
N PHE A 97 -3.79 -13.13 15.82
CA PHE A 97 -3.70 -11.76 16.33
C PHE A 97 -2.46 -11.52 17.19
N ALA A 98 -2.10 -12.48 18.07
CA ALA A 98 -0.86 -12.38 18.85
C ALA A 98 0.38 -12.35 17.96
N ARG A 99 0.41 -13.15 16.87
CA ARG A 99 1.51 -13.12 15.90
C ARG A 99 1.59 -11.78 15.19
N ALA A 100 0.46 -11.25 14.75
CA ALA A 100 0.39 -9.91 14.17
C ALA A 100 0.92 -8.82 15.12
N GLN A 101 0.62 -8.90 16.41
CA GLN A 101 1.13 -7.98 17.43
C GLN A 101 2.66 -8.04 17.56
N VAL A 102 3.24 -9.24 17.54
CA VAL A 102 4.69 -9.45 17.59
C VAL A 102 5.34 -8.86 16.32
N LEU A 103 4.85 -9.23 15.14
CA LEU A 103 5.34 -8.74 13.85
C LEU A 103 5.27 -7.21 13.74
N ALA A 104 4.17 -6.61 14.20
CA ALA A 104 3.99 -5.16 14.18
C ALA A 104 5.00 -4.43 15.08
N ARG A 105 5.34 -5.01 16.23
CA ARG A 105 6.34 -4.45 17.14
C ARG A 105 7.74 -4.49 16.53
N GLU A 106 8.05 -5.53 15.79
CA GLU A 106 9.32 -5.70 15.08
C GLU A 106 9.40 -4.90 13.76
N GLY A 107 8.38 -4.09 13.44
CA GLY A 107 8.35 -3.32 12.20
C GLY A 107 8.07 -4.16 10.95
N ARG A 108 7.75 -5.44 11.09
CA ARG A 108 7.36 -6.35 9.99
C ARG A 108 5.90 -6.11 9.62
N ASN A 109 5.58 -4.85 9.28
CA ASN A 109 4.21 -4.35 9.16
C ASN A 109 3.38 -5.09 8.10
N ARG A 110 3.99 -5.52 7.00
CA ARG A 110 3.27 -6.24 5.94
C ARG A 110 2.80 -7.61 6.39
N GLU A 111 3.68 -8.36 7.02
CA GLU A 111 3.34 -9.67 7.57
C GLU A 111 2.28 -9.54 8.67
N ALA A 112 2.40 -8.51 9.50
CA ALA A 112 1.37 -8.19 10.48
C ALA A 112 0.01 -7.88 9.83
N LEU A 113 -0.02 -7.12 8.73
CA LEU A 113 -1.24 -6.81 7.98
C LEU A 113 -1.85 -8.03 7.31
N ASP A 114 -1.02 -9.00 6.84
CA ASP A 114 -1.49 -10.27 6.31
C ASP A 114 -2.22 -11.09 7.38
N ASP A 115 -1.61 -11.19 8.56
CA ASP A 115 -2.23 -11.86 9.72
C ASP A 115 -3.52 -11.16 10.15
N LEU A 116 -3.53 -9.82 10.17
CA LEU A 116 -4.71 -9.06 10.57
C LEU A 116 -5.85 -9.21 9.56
N ARG A 117 -5.57 -9.38 8.27
CA ARG A 117 -6.60 -9.71 7.26
C ARG A 117 -7.23 -11.08 7.56
N GLN A 118 -6.40 -12.07 7.90
CA GLN A 118 -6.88 -13.38 8.32
C GLN A 118 -7.69 -13.30 9.62
N ALA A 119 -7.20 -12.55 10.62
CA ALA A 119 -7.88 -12.38 11.91
C ALA A 119 -9.25 -11.70 11.75
N VAL A 120 -9.38 -10.71 10.89
CA VAL A 120 -10.67 -10.07 10.53
C VAL A 120 -11.63 -11.09 9.89
N ALA A 121 -11.14 -11.97 9.03
CA ALA A 121 -11.98 -13.01 8.40
C ALA A 121 -12.46 -14.05 9.42
N LEU A 122 -11.65 -14.39 10.42
CA LEU A 122 -11.99 -15.35 11.49
C LEU A 122 -12.96 -14.76 12.53
N ALA A 123 -12.72 -13.50 12.93
CA ALA A 123 -13.50 -12.84 13.97
C ALA A 123 -13.78 -11.37 13.60
N PRO A 124 -14.73 -11.12 12.69
CA PRO A 124 -15.00 -9.78 12.17
C PRO A 124 -15.50 -8.78 13.24
N GLU A 125 -16.02 -9.26 14.38
CA GLU A 125 -16.45 -8.43 15.51
C GLU A 125 -15.35 -8.14 16.54
N TYR A 126 -14.13 -8.65 16.32
CA TYR A 126 -13.02 -8.46 17.24
C TYR A 126 -12.36 -7.09 17.04
N GLU A 127 -12.84 -6.08 17.74
CA GLU A 127 -12.49 -4.67 17.58
C GLU A 127 -10.98 -4.39 17.67
N GLU A 128 -10.23 -5.10 18.52
CA GLU A 128 -8.79 -4.89 18.72
C GLU A 128 -7.97 -5.26 17.46
N VAL A 129 -8.43 -6.24 16.68
CA VAL A 129 -7.83 -6.59 15.38
C VAL A 129 -7.92 -5.42 14.42
N TRP A 130 -9.09 -4.80 14.33
CA TRP A 130 -9.34 -3.63 13.48
C TRP A 130 -8.53 -2.42 13.94
N LYS A 131 -8.41 -2.19 15.25
CA LYS A 131 -7.60 -1.10 15.81
C LYS A 131 -6.13 -1.24 15.43
N LEU A 132 -5.57 -2.44 15.55
CA LEU A 132 -4.17 -2.67 15.18
C LEU A 132 -3.97 -2.49 13.68
N ARG A 133 -4.86 -3.06 12.85
CA ARG A 133 -4.80 -2.90 11.39
C ARG A 133 -4.89 -1.42 10.99
N TYR A 134 -5.82 -0.68 11.57
CA TYR A 134 -5.93 0.77 11.39
C TYR A 134 -4.63 1.49 11.78
N SER A 135 -4.09 1.18 12.95
CA SER A 135 -2.85 1.79 13.46
C SER A 135 -1.64 1.56 12.54
N LEU A 136 -1.55 0.38 11.93
CA LEU A 136 -0.47 0.08 10.99
C LEU A 136 -0.66 0.80 9.66
N LEU A 137 -1.86 0.72 9.07
CA LEU A 137 -2.18 1.35 7.79
C LEU A 137 -2.11 2.89 7.86
N SER A 138 -2.56 3.49 8.97
CA SER A 138 -2.54 4.94 9.13
C SER A 138 -1.13 5.55 9.22
N ARG A 139 -0.12 4.75 9.54
CA ARG A 139 1.29 5.18 9.59
C ARG A 139 2.01 4.98 8.24
N GLN A 140 1.44 4.19 7.34
CA GLN A 140 2.00 3.94 6.02
C GLN A 140 1.43 4.97 5.04
N HIS A 141 2.31 5.49 4.16
CA HIS A 141 1.95 6.60 3.27
C HIS A 141 2.08 6.20 1.80
N ASP A 142 2.28 4.90 1.53
CA ASP A 142 2.23 4.35 0.18
C ASP A 142 0.77 4.21 -0.31
N GLU A 143 0.59 4.27 -1.61
CA GLU A 143 -0.74 4.26 -2.24
C GLU A 143 -1.57 3.02 -1.88
N THR A 144 -0.92 1.86 -1.74
CA THR A 144 -1.61 0.60 -1.41
C THR A 144 -2.14 0.62 0.01
N SER A 145 -1.30 1.02 0.96
CA SER A 145 -1.70 1.12 2.37
C SER A 145 -2.76 2.19 2.58
N GLN A 146 -2.69 3.31 1.87
CA GLN A 146 -3.72 4.35 1.91
C GLN A 146 -5.05 3.84 1.32
N PHE A 147 -5.01 3.09 0.24
CA PHE A 147 -6.21 2.45 -0.30
C PHE A 147 -6.81 1.44 0.69
N GLU A 148 -5.98 0.54 1.25
CA GLU A 148 -6.44 -0.41 2.29
C GLU A 148 -7.01 0.30 3.52
N LEU A 149 -6.44 1.44 3.92
CA LEU A 149 -6.96 2.24 5.01
C LEU A 149 -8.36 2.81 4.70
N GLN A 150 -8.58 3.31 3.50
CA GLN A 150 -9.90 3.80 3.08
C GLN A 150 -10.96 2.69 3.12
N VAL A 151 -10.60 1.50 2.62
CA VAL A 151 -11.46 0.32 2.69
C VAL A 151 -11.78 -0.03 4.14
N LEU A 152 -10.75 -0.09 4.99
CA LEU A 152 -10.91 -0.38 6.41
C LEU A 152 -11.84 0.65 7.08
N LEU A 153 -11.69 1.94 6.78
CA LEU A 153 -12.54 2.99 7.38
C LEU A 153 -14.01 2.85 7.00
N GLN A 154 -14.33 2.42 5.78
CA GLN A 154 -15.70 2.13 5.37
C GLN A 154 -16.28 0.95 6.17
N ASP A 155 -15.51 -0.14 6.31
CA ASP A 155 -15.94 -1.33 7.05
C ASP A 155 -16.15 -1.02 8.54
N VAL A 156 -15.21 -0.30 9.18
CA VAL A 156 -15.34 0.04 10.60
C VAL A 156 -16.44 1.05 10.88
N ALA A 157 -16.76 1.94 9.94
CA ALA A 157 -17.88 2.88 10.07
C ALA A 157 -19.22 2.15 10.16
N VAL A 158 -19.39 1.06 9.43
CA VAL A 158 -20.58 0.22 9.44
C VAL A 158 -20.60 -0.69 10.68
N ARG A 159 -19.46 -1.32 10.97
CA ARG A 159 -19.35 -2.36 12.00
C ARG A 159 -19.25 -1.79 13.41
N PHE A 160 -18.50 -0.71 13.59
CA PHE A 160 -18.27 -0.04 14.88
C PHE A 160 -18.73 1.42 14.88
N PRO A 161 -20.02 1.72 14.60
CA PRO A 161 -20.51 3.10 14.39
C PRO A 161 -20.41 3.98 15.64
N ARG A 162 -20.26 3.39 16.83
CA ARG A 162 -20.12 4.10 18.12
C ARG A 162 -18.67 4.24 18.58
N ALA A 163 -17.74 3.53 17.97
CA ALA A 163 -16.32 3.61 18.32
C ALA A 163 -15.74 4.97 17.93
N ARG A 164 -14.79 5.44 18.75
CA ARG A 164 -14.16 6.77 18.53
C ARG A 164 -12.75 6.67 17.94
N TRP A 165 -12.10 5.52 18.05
CA TRP A 165 -10.70 5.34 17.66
C TRP A 165 -10.43 5.50 16.16
N TRP A 166 -11.40 5.23 15.30
CA TRP A 166 -11.31 5.48 13.86
C TRP A 166 -11.82 6.88 13.49
N ARG A 167 -12.65 7.53 14.33
CA ARG A 167 -13.15 8.89 14.12
C ARG A 167 -12.12 9.96 14.46
N THR A 168 -11.11 9.65 15.27
CA THR A 168 -9.99 10.57 15.50
C THR A 168 -9.11 10.72 14.27
N ALA A 169 -9.21 9.81 13.30
CA ALA A 169 -8.72 10.04 11.95
C ALA A 169 -9.52 11.13 11.21
N ASP A 170 -10.81 11.29 11.50
CA ASP A 170 -11.62 12.40 10.96
C ASP A 170 -11.14 13.78 11.45
N SER A 171 -10.51 13.87 12.62
CA SER A 171 -9.88 15.12 13.07
C SER A 171 -8.45 15.31 12.55
N ALA A 172 -7.79 14.24 12.10
CA ALA A 172 -6.57 14.28 11.28
C ALA A 172 -6.89 14.36 9.76
N SER A 173 -8.13 14.14 9.38
CA SER A 173 -8.76 14.37 8.07
C SER A 173 -9.06 15.88 7.82
N ALA A 174 -8.27 16.78 8.37
CA ALA A 174 -8.12 18.08 7.76
C ALA A 174 -7.61 17.84 6.33
N ALA A 175 -8.41 18.28 5.35
CA ALA A 175 -8.07 18.18 3.95
C ALA A 175 -6.60 18.50 3.74
N ARG A 176 -5.82 17.51 3.31
CA ARG A 176 -4.36 17.67 3.16
C ARG A 176 -4.09 18.34 1.84
N TRP A 177 -3.58 19.52 1.91
CA TRP A 177 -3.09 20.21 0.73
C TRP A 177 -1.65 19.81 0.45
N THR A 178 -1.34 19.58 -0.81
CA THR A 178 0.02 19.32 -1.27
C THR A 178 0.35 20.24 -2.43
N LEU A 179 1.47 20.91 -2.34
CA LEU A 179 2.07 21.67 -3.44
C LEU A 179 3.22 20.84 -4.02
N LEU A 180 3.18 20.59 -5.32
CA LEU A 180 4.26 19.96 -6.08
C LEU A 180 4.79 20.96 -7.10
N VAL A 181 6.11 21.19 -7.11
CA VAL A 181 6.80 22.04 -8.08
C VAL A 181 7.92 21.22 -8.70
N GLY A 182 8.02 21.21 -10.00
CA GLY A 182 9.03 20.43 -10.70
C GLY A 182 9.49 21.02 -12.01
N ALA A 183 10.63 20.48 -12.48
CA ALA A 183 11.19 20.79 -13.79
C ALA A 183 11.84 19.54 -14.38
N GLY A 184 11.83 19.45 -15.71
CA GLY A 184 12.49 18.43 -16.51
C GLY A 184 13.28 19.04 -17.64
N HIS A 185 14.31 18.31 -18.05
CA HIS A 185 15.18 18.68 -19.19
C HIS A 185 15.46 17.44 -20.01
N GLU A 186 15.39 17.57 -21.35
CA GLU A 186 15.63 16.49 -22.30
C GLU A 186 16.61 16.95 -23.40
N ASN A 187 17.65 16.16 -23.63
CA ASN A 187 18.57 16.33 -24.76
C ASN A 187 18.20 15.34 -25.87
N LEU A 188 18.26 15.81 -27.10
CA LEU A 188 17.98 15.03 -28.30
C LEU A 188 19.26 14.71 -29.07
N SER A 189 19.34 13.53 -29.70
CA SER A 189 20.54 13.03 -30.40
C SER A 189 20.76 13.63 -31.80
N ASN A 190 19.80 14.36 -32.34
CA ASN A 190 19.80 14.89 -33.70
C ASN A 190 20.17 16.39 -33.76
N ASP A 191 20.90 16.88 -32.76
CA ASP A 191 21.26 18.28 -32.58
C ASP A 191 20.06 19.25 -32.53
N ALA A 192 18.85 18.72 -32.34
CA ALA A 192 17.66 19.52 -32.13
C ALA A 192 17.72 20.24 -30.78
N PRO A 193 17.06 21.39 -30.62
CA PRO A 193 16.96 22.09 -29.36
C PRO A 193 16.45 21.18 -28.23
N SER A 194 17.06 21.32 -27.06
CA SER A 194 16.63 20.58 -25.88
C SER A 194 15.19 20.93 -25.48
N TRP A 195 14.48 19.96 -24.96
CA TRP A 195 13.14 20.18 -24.43
C TRP A 195 13.18 20.46 -22.93
N ASN A 196 12.31 21.36 -22.49
CA ASN A 196 12.21 21.73 -21.10
C ASN A 196 10.74 21.64 -20.64
N GLN A 197 10.54 21.27 -19.40
CA GLN A 197 9.23 21.28 -18.76
C GLN A 197 9.35 21.96 -17.40
N GLN A 198 8.35 22.73 -17.02
CA GLN A 198 8.18 23.29 -15.70
C GLN A 198 6.72 23.13 -15.31
N PHE A 199 6.45 22.73 -14.06
CA PHE A 199 5.07 22.56 -13.63
C PHE A 199 4.89 22.86 -12.14
N ILE A 200 3.65 23.26 -11.83
CA ILE A 200 3.17 23.44 -10.47
C ILE A 200 1.84 22.70 -10.37
N GLU A 201 1.69 21.84 -9.36
CA GLU A 201 0.45 21.16 -9.04
C GLU A 201 0.05 21.48 -7.60
N VAL A 202 -1.21 21.76 -7.40
CA VAL A 202 -1.85 21.81 -6.08
C VAL A 202 -2.85 20.67 -6.03
N SER A 203 -2.73 19.83 -5.02
CA SER A 203 -3.71 18.77 -4.78
C SER A 203 -4.29 18.85 -3.38
N ARG A 204 -5.53 18.41 -3.28
CA ARG A 204 -6.27 18.28 -2.02
C ARG A 204 -6.73 16.85 -1.89
N GLU A 205 -6.33 16.20 -0.82
CA GLU A 205 -6.80 14.89 -0.44
C GLU A 205 -7.85 15.00 0.65
N GLN A 206 -8.96 14.28 0.49
CA GLN A 206 -10.05 14.22 1.45
C GLN A 206 -10.48 12.76 1.61
N ASP A 207 -10.24 12.19 2.78
CA ASP A 207 -10.31 10.74 3.07
C ASP A 207 -11.60 10.02 2.63
N SER A 208 -12.73 10.70 2.61
CA SER A 208 -14.03 10.10 2.22
C SER A 208 -14.43 10.33 0.77
N VAL A 209 -13.69 11.16 0.03
CA VAL A 209 -14.12 11.63 -1.30
C VAL A 209 -13.07 11.34 -2.38
N GLY A 210 -11.78 11.34 -2.01
CA GLY A 210 -10.68 11.13 -2.92
C GLY A 210 -9.71 12.30 -2.98
N ARG A 211 -8.90 12.32 -4.02
CA ARG A 211 -7.89 13.35 -4.28
C ARG A 211 -8.27 14.17 -5.50
N TYR A 212 -8.24 15.48 -5.37
CA TYR A 212 -8.40 16.42 -6.48
C TYR A 212 -7.09 17.14 -6.74
N ARG A 213 -6.79 17.44 -7.99
CA ARG A 213 -5.58 18.14 -8.39
C ARG A 213 -5.84 19.16 -9.48
N ILE A 214 -5.09 20.26 -9.43
CA ILE A 214 -5.00 21.28 -10.45
C ILE A 214 -3.53 21.47 -10.74
N ALA A 215 -3.13 21.44 -12.00
CA ALA A 215 -1.75 21.69 -12.40
C ALA A 215 -1.69 22.71 -13.54
N VAL A 216 -0.58 23.45 -13.58
CA VAL A 216 -0.18 24.29 -14.69
C VAL A 216 1.19 23.83 -15.11
N ALA A 217 1.38 23.61 -16.40
CA ALA A 217 2.66 23.22 -16.97
C ALA A 217 3.02 24.11 -18.17
N ARG A 218 4.30 24.42 -18.26
CA ARG A 218 4.91 25.02 -19.44
C ARG A 218 5.92 24.04 -20.01
N ASP A 219 5.72 23.71 -21.26
CA ASP A 219 6.57 22.82 -22.04
C ASP A 219 7.21 23.57 -23.17
N GLU A 220 8.50 23.36 -23.40
CA GLU A 220 9.27 23.95 -24.51
C GLU A 220 9.81 22.82 -25.37
N ARG A 221 9.36 22.73 -26.62
CA ARG A 221 9.78 21.72 -27.61
C ARG A 221 9.79 22.36 -29.01
N PHE A 222 10.67 21.91 -29.86
CA PHE A 222 10.72 22.35 -31.29
C PHE A 222 10.79 23.88 -31.44
N ASP A 223 11.51 24.57 -30.55
CA ASP A 223 11.58 26.04 -30.47
C ASP A 223 10.24 26.75 -30.17
N ASN A 224 9.23 26.00 -29.75
CA ASN A 224 7.93 26.51 -29.35
C ASN A 224 7.69 26.28 -27.84
N SER A 225 6.75 27.01 -27.27
CA SER A 225 6.39 26.92 -25.87
C SER A 225 4.87 26.86 -25.68
N ASP A 226 4.39 25.77 -25.15
CA ASP A 226 2.98 25.56 -24.84
C ASP A 226 2.71 25.69 -23.34
N LEU A 227 1.58 26.29 -22.99
CA LEU A 227 1.07 26.38 -21.62
C LEU A 227 -0.19 25.55 -21.51
N SER A 228 -0.22 24.66 -20.54
CA SER A 228 -1.39 23.80 -20.29
C SER A 228 -1.89 23.88 -18.87
N VAL A 229 -3.19 23.63 -18.69
CA VAL A 229 -3.86 23.51 -17.39
C VAL A 229 -4.52 22.14 -17.31
N SER A 230 -4.28 21.43 -16.22
CA SER A 230 -4.85 20.11 -15.95
C SER A 230 -5.74 20.14 -14.71
N LEU A 231 -6.86 19.43 -14.79
CA LEU A 231 -7.76 19.12 -13.69
C LEU A 231 -7.89 17.61 -13.57
N GLY A 232 -7.80 17.07 -12.39
CA GLY A 232 -7.94 15.64 -12.19
C GLY A 232 -8.51 15.26 -10.82
N GLY A 233 -8.96 14.04 -10.72
CA GLY A 233 -9.44 13.47 -9.46
C GLY A 233 -9.33 11.96 -9.44
N ASP A 234 -8.99 11.40 -8.27
CA ASP A 234 -8.91 9.98 -7.99
C ASP A 234 -9.89 9.65 -6.86
N PHE A 235 -10.68 8.61 -7.03
CA PHE A 235 -11.80 8.27 -6.16
C PHE A 235 -11.78 6.78 -5.83
N SER A 236 -12.06 6.44 -4.59
CA SER A 236 -12.39 5.07 -4.17
C SER A 236 -13.89 4.98 -3.93
N PHE A 237 -14.60 4.08 -4.62
CA PHE A 237 -16.07 4.02 -4.56
C PHE A 237 -16.62 2.68 -4.06
N ALA A 238 -15.74 1.71 -3.81
CA ALA A 238 -16.04 0.46 -3.14
C ALA A 238 -14.77 -0.07 -2.46
N SER A 239 -14.92 -1.12 -1.67
CA SER A 239 -13.82 -1.69 -0.86
C SER A 239 -12.58 -2.08 -1.67
N ASP A 240 -12.74 -2.39 -2.93
CA ASP A 240 -11.71 -2.91 -3.81
C ASP A 240 -11.63 -2.17 -5.16
N TRP A 241 -12.45 -1.11 -5.37
CA TRP A 241 -12.52 -0.38 -6.61
C TRP A 241 -12.05 1.07 -6.47
N SER A 242 -11.27 1.51 -7.45
CA SER A 242 -10.85 2.89 -7.63
C SER A 242 -11.15 3.38 -9.04
N ALA A 243 -11.30 4.68 -9.21
CA ALA A 243 -11.40 5.33 -10.50
C ALA A 243 -10.72 6.68 -10.46
N GLY A 244 -10.27 7.15 -11.60
CA GLY A 244 -9.78 8.51 -11.77
C GLY A 244 -10.19 9.10 -13.09
N VAL A 245 -10.23 10.42 -13.12
CA VAL A 245 -10.47 11.21 -14.33
C VAL A 245 -9.49 12.38 -14.40
N ASP A 246 -9.09 12.73 -15.60
CA ASP A 246 -8.25 13.90 -15.85
C ASP A 246 -8.62 14.58 -17.17
N VAL A 247 -8.50 15.89 -17.17
CA VAL A 247 -8.67 16.75 -18.35
C VAL A 247 -7.52 17.74 -18.40
N THR A 248 -6.89 17.89 -19.55
CA THR A 248 -5.84 18.88 -19.80
C THR A 248 -6.22 19.71 -21.02
N MET A 249 -6.06 21.02 -20.93
CA MET A 249 -6.25 21.95 -22.04
C MET A 249 -4.98 22.76 -22.21
N ALA A 250 -4.54 22.92 -23.43
CA ALA A 250 -3.43 23.80 -23.78
C ALA A 250 -3.98 25.07 -24.47
N SER A 251 -3.31 26.18 -24.23
CA SER A 251 -3.69 27.47 -24.85
C SER A 251 -2.90 27.71 -26.13
N SER A 252 -3.59 27.58 -27.25
CA SER A 252 -2.99 27.75 -28.59
C SER A 252 -1.72 26.89 -28.77
N PRO A 253 -1.82 25.57 -28.59
CA PRO A 253 -0.65 24.72 -28.60
C PRO A 253 -0.05 24.54 -30.00
N GLU A 254 1.26 24.44 -30.05
CA GLU A 254 2.02 24.17 -31.29
C GLU A 254 2.35 22.66 -31.40
N PHE A 255 2.49 21.95 -30.27
CA PHE A 255 2.86 20.54 -30.26
C PHE A 255 2.09 19.72 -29.21
N GLN A 256 1.49 20.36 -28.21
CA GLN A 256 0.61 19.67 -27.25
C GLN A 256 -0.79 19.44 -27.86
N PRO A 257 -1.59 18.51 -27.35
CA PRO A 257 -3.00 18.43 -27.70
C PRO A 257 -3.76 19.67 -27.19
N ASP A 258 -4.70 20.17 -27.99
CA ASP A 258 -5.64 21.21 -27.57
C ASP A 258 -6.44 20.77 -26.34
N LEU A 259 -6.89 19.53 -26.41
CA LEU A 259 -7.65 18.87 -25.34
C LEU A 259 -7.15 17.43 -25.15
N SER A 260 -6.90 17.08 -23.92
CA SER A 260 -6.72 15.69 -23.50
C SER A 260 -7.70 15.36 -22.40
N PHE A 261 -8.38 14.24 -22.49
CA PHE A 261 -9.14 13.70 -21.37
C PHE A 261 -8.86 12.24 -21.21
N GLY A 262 -8.87 11.80 -19.95
CA GLY A 262 -8.59 10.43 -19.61
C GLY A 262 -9.33 9.98 -18.37
N GLY A 263 -9.23 8.70 -18.10
CA GLY A 263 -9.73 8.10 -16.88
C GLY A 263 -9.28 6.66 -16.75
N TYR A 264 -9.40 6.15 -15.55
CA TYR A 264 -9.14 4.76 -15.28
C TYR A 264 -10.15 4.18 -14.30
N VAL A 265 -10.28 2.88 -14.35
CA VAL A 265 -10.92 2.07 -13.31
C VAL A 265 -9.94 0.98 -12.88
N GLY A 266 -9.81 0.80 -11.58
CA GLY A 266 -8.91 -0.17 -10.97
C GLY A 266 -9.63 -1.05 -9.97
N ARG A 267 -9.12 -2.26 -9.79
CA ARG A 267 -9.61 -3.20 -8.81
C ARG A 267 -8.46 -3.88 -8.09
N SER A 268 -8.50 -3.81 -6.75
CA SER A 268 -7.64 -4.60 -5.89
C SER A 268 -8.18 -6.02 -5.78
N LEU A 269 -7.33 -7.00 -6.00
CA LEU A 269 -7.65 -8.43 -5.97
C LEU A 269 -6.95 -9.08 -4.78
N ALA A 270 -7.27 -10.35 -4.51
CA ALA A 270 -6.60 -11.11 -3.45
C ALA A 270 -5.08 -11.18 -3.65
N ASP A 271 -4.35 -11.41 -2.58
CA ASP A 271 -2.91 -11.66 -2.56
C ASP A 271 -2.04 -10.54 -3.15
N GLY A 272 -2.47 -9.28 -3.06
CA GLY A 272 -1.69 -8.13 -3.53
C GLY A 272 -1.65 -7.98 -5.05
N TRP A 273 -2.59 -8.56 -5.78
CA TRP A 273 -2.80 -8.27 -7.18
C TRP A 273 -3.69 -7.03 -7.35
N VAL A 274 -3.39 -6.22 -8.36
CA VAL A 274 -4.23 -5.07 -8.77
C VAL A 274 -4.36 -5.11 -10.29
N ALA A 275 -5.55 -4.86 -10.79
CA ALA A 275 -5.81 -4.71 -12.22
C ALA A 275 -6.40 -3.33 -12.50
N ASN A 276 -5.87 -2.63 -13.51
CA ASN A 276 -6.35 -1.32 -13.93
C ASN A 276 -6.63 -1.33 -15.42
N LEU A 277 -7.65 -0.61 -15.83
CA LEU A 277 -7.93 -0.30 -17.22
C LEU A 277 -7.99 1.22 -17.35
N ARG A 278 -7.15 1.79 -18.19
CA ARG A 278 -7.06 3.22 -18.46
C ARG A 278 -7.46 3.51 -19.90
N TYR A 279 -8.19 4.59 -20.11
CA TYR A 279 -8.45 5.16 -21.41
C TYR A 279 -8.00 6.61 -21.42
N GLN A 280 -7.43 7.06 -22.54
CA GLN A 280 -7.05 8.45 -22.78
C GLN A 280 -7.34 8.82 -24.24
N ARG A 281 -7.83 10.04 -24.45
CA ARG A 281 -8.00 10.65 -25.77
C ARG A 281 -7.28 12.00 -25.79
N ARG A 282 -6.48 12.21 -26.83
CA ARG A 282 -5.72 13.43 -27.09
C ARG A 282 -6.17 13.99 -28.44
N GLU A 283 -6.62 15.23 -28.44
CA GLU A 283 -7.07 15.95 -29.62
C GLU A 283 -6.05 17.03 -29.96
N TYR A 284 -5.37 16.88 -31.07
CA TYR A 284 -4.45 17.83 -31.64
C TYR A 284 -5.16 18.56 -32.80
N GLU A 285 -4.67 19.73 -33.23
CA GLU A 285 -5.21 20.45 -34.39
C GLU A 285 -5.30 19.55 -35.64
N THR A 286 -4.32 18.69 -35.86
CA THR A 286 -4.19 17.85 -37.05
C THR A 286 -4.55 16.40 -36.86
N ALA A 287 -4.69 15.92 -35.63
CA ALA A 287 -4.85 14.50 -35.34
C ALA A 287 -5.63 14.24 -34.06
N THR A 288 -6.20 13.03 -33.96
CA THR A 288 -6.76 12.52 -32.71
C THR A 288 -6.13 11.18 -32.39
N VAL A 289 -5.65 11.03 -31.17
CA VAL A 289 -5.08 9.78 -30.64
C VAL A 289 -5.94 9.26 -29.48
N GLY A 290 -6.45 8.06 -29.63
CA GLY A 290 -7.08 7.31 -28.55
C GLY A 290 -6.13 6.23 -28.03
N SER A 291 -6.03 6.05 -26.73
CA SER A 291 -5.24 4.94 -26.15
C SER A 291 -5.99 4.23 -25.04
N THR A 292 -5.84 2.92 -25.01
CA THR A 292 -6.36 2.05 -23.95
C THR A 292 -5.23 1.23 -23.38
N THR A 293 -5.04 1.24 -22.06
CA THR A 293 -3.95 0.54 -21.38
C THR A 293 -4.51 -0.38 -20.30
N GLY A 294 -4.24 -1.68 -20.43
CA GLY A 294 -4.45 -2.65 -19.36
C GLY A 294 -3.19 -2.77 -18.51
N ILE A 295 -3.32 -2.69 -17.19
CA ILE A 295 -2.21 -2.78 -16.25
C ILE A 295 -2.52 -3.86 -15.24
N VAL A 296 -1.56 -4.77 -15.01
CA VAL A 296 -1.61 -5.76 -13.94
C VAL A 296 -0.41 -5.55 -13.04
N GLU A 297 -0.68 -5.46 -11.76
CA GLU A 297 0.31 -5.19 -10.73
C GLU A 297 0.36 -6.31 -9.70
N LYS A 298 1.52 -6.58 -9.16
CA LYS A 298 1.75 -7.50 -8.05
C LYS A 298 2.60 -6.83 -6.99
N TYR A 299 2.11 -6.83 -5.76
CA TYR A 299 2.86 -6.40 -4.58
C TYR A 299 3.39 -7.63 -3.84
N VAL A 300 4.71 -7.68 -3.63
CA VAL A 300 5.41 -8.78 -2.93
C VAL A 300 6.47 -8.18 -2.01
N GLY A 301 6.26 -8.29 -0.70
CA GLY A 301 7.15 -7.63 0.26
C GLY A 301 7.25 -6.14 -0.05
N ASP A 302 8.45 -5.61 -0.15
CA ASP A 302 8.72 -4.19 -0.44
C ASP A 302 8.75 -3.86 -1.94
N PHE A 303 8.30 -4.79 -2.78
CA PHE A 303 8.34 -4.63 -4.22
C PHE A 303 6.95 -4.53 -4.83
N ARG A 304 6.80 -3.64 -5.82
CA ARG A 304 5.71 -3.62 -6.78
C ARG A 304 6.27 -3.96 -8.15
N ILE A 305 5.65 -4.91 -8.83
CA ILE A 305 5.95 -5.25 -10.23
C ILE A 305 4.66 -4.96 -11.01
N ALA A 306 4.75 -4.16 -12.06
CA ALA A 306 3.62 -3.81 -12.89
C ALA A 306 3.94 -4.07 -14.36
N TYR A 307 3.05 -4.76 -15.04
CA TYR A 307 3.10 -4.92 -16.49
C TYR A 307 1.92 -4.16 -17.10
N ALA A 308 2.20 -3.32 -18.08
CA ALA A 308 1.20 -2.57 -18.83
C ALA A 308 1.26 -2.95 -20.32
N LEU A 309 0.08 -3.14 -20.89
CA LEU A 309 -0.13 -3.32 -22.32
C LEU A 309 -0.99 -2.16 -22.84
N GLY A 310 -0.41 -1.32 -23.67
CA GLY A 310 -1.05 -0.16 -24.29
C GLY A 310 -1.41 -0.44 -25.75
N LEU A 311 -2.63 -0.07 -26.11
CA LEU A 311 -3.13 -0.06 -27.48
C LEU A 311 -3.47 1.38 -27.81
N SER A 312 -2.79 1.98 -28.80
CA SER A 312 -3.07 3.32 -29.30
C SER A 312 -3.64 3.27 -30.71
N HIS A 313 -4.52 4.21 -31.00
CA HIS A 313 -5.14 4.39 -32.30
C HIS A 313 -4.99 5.85 -32.72
N LEU A 314 -4.22 6.09 -33.76
CA LEU A 314 -4.15 7.36 -34.45
C LEU A 314 -5.22 7.36 -35.56
N HIS A 315 -6.10 8.37 -35.56
CA HIS A 315 -7.19 8.43 -36.55
C HIS A 315 -6.63 8.51 -37.98
N GLY A 316 -6.97 7.53 -38.79
CA GLY A 316 -6.48 7.39 -40.16
C GLY A 316 -5.20 6.56 -40.32
N ALA A 317 -4.67 5.99 -39.25
CA ALA A 317 -3.53 5.07 -39.25
C ALA A 317 -3.87 3.71 -38.64
N SER A 318 -2.86 2.84 -38.50
CA SER A 318 -3.00 1.54 -37.85
C SER A 318 -3.09 1.68 -36.32
N ASN A 319 -3.33 0.56 -35.66
CA ASN A 319 -3.20 0.48 -34.20
C ASN A 319 -1.76 0.19 -33.85
N SER A 320 -1.24 0.89 -32.87
CA SER A 320 0.08 0.67 -32.28
C SER A 320 -0.01 0.00 -30.92
N LEU A 321 0.96 -0.85 -30.62
CA LEU A 321 1.00 -1.65 -29.41
C LEU A 321 2.31 -1.37 -28.67
N ASN A 322 2.20 -1.02 -27.38
CA ASN A 322 3.35 -0.88 -26.52
C ASN A 322 3.26 -1.71 -25.25
N HIS A 323 4.42 -2.04 -24.71
CA HIS A 323 4.62 -2.83 -23.51
C HIS A 323 5.46 -2.06 -22.53
N SER A 324 5.09 -2.10 -21.26
CA SER A 324 5.90 -1.52 -20.18
C SER A 324 5.98 -2.48 -19.01
N LEU A 325 7.19 -2.63 -18.47
CA LEU A 325 7.45 -3.36 -17.24
C LEU A 325 8.09 -2.42 -16.23
N THR A 326 7.42 -2.22 -15.11
CA THR A 326 7.92 -1.37 -14.02
C THR A 326 8.13 -2.20 -12.76
N THR A 327 9.26 -2.00 -12.10
CA THR A 327 9.54 -2.56 -10.78
C THR A 327 9.90 -1.43 -9.84
N ASN A 328 9.22 -1.35 -8.70
CA ASN A 328 9.52 -0.40 -7.63
C ASN A 328 9.95 -1.14 -6.37
N TRP A 329 10.95 -0.61 -5.68
CA TRP A 329 11.35 -1.00 -4.34
C TRP A 329 11.03 0.14 -3.37
N TYR A 330 10.21 -0.13 -2.37
CA TYR A 330 9.82 0.79 -1.30
C TYR A 330 10.71 0.51 -0.08
N TYR A 331 11.80 1.25 0.09
CA TYR A 331 12.75 1.07 1.19
C TYR A 331 12.39 1.85 2.46
N SER A 332 11.36 2.66 2.40
CA SER A 332 10.66 3.26 3.54
C SER A 332 9.26 3.67 3.13
N ASP A 333 8.42 4.05 4.11
CA ASP A 333 7.01 4.41 3.91
C ASP A 333 6.78 5.47 2.82
N ARG A 334 7.76 6.36 2.61
CA ARG A 334 7.65 7.48 1.66
C ARG A 334 8.85 7.58 0.72
N SER A 335 9.63 6.52 0.62
CA SER A 335 10.82 6.52 -0.21
C SER A 335 10.86 5.26 -1.06
N SER A 336 11.05 5.44 -2.34
CA SER A 336 11.10 4.36 -3.31
C SER A 336 12.07 4.65 -4.43
N ILE A 337 12.49 3.60 -5.10
CA ILE A 337 13.21 3.66 -6.37
C ILE A 337 12.57 2.68 -7.33
N GLY A 338 12.42 3.05 -8.58
CA GLY A 338 11.81 2.23 -9.61
C GLY A 338 12.60 2.22 -10.89
N ILE A 339 12.46 1.13 -11.63
CA ILE A 339 13.00 0.96 -12.98
C ILE A 339 11.83 0.62 -13.88
N THR A 340 11.75 1.31 -15.03
CA THR A 340 10.76 1.04 -16.07
C THR A 340 11.47 0.72 -17.38
N LEU A 341 11.01 -0.34 -18.03
CA LEU A 341 11.38 -0.71 -19.40
C LEU A 341 10.14 -0.59 -20.27
N ASN A 342 10.25 0.08 -21.42
CA ASN A 342 9.17 0.19 -22.40
C ASN A 342 9.66 -0.14 -23.79
N THR A 343 8.77 -0.74 -24.60
CA THR A 343 9.05 -1.10 -25.99
C THR A 343 7.74 -1.26 -26.75
N GLY A 344 7.77 -1.07 -28.05
CA GLY A 344 6.63 -1.21 -28.95
C GLY A 344 6.50 -0.03 -29.88
N GLU A 345 5.28 0.37 -30.18
CA GLU A 345 4.95 1.51 -31.01
C GLU A 345 4.01 2.44 -30.24
N GLU A 346 4.15 3.74 -30.45
CA GLU A 346 3.23 4.73 -29.88
C GLU A 346 3.02 5.93 -30.83
N ALA A 347 1.87 6.58 -30.67
CA ALA A 347 1.56 7.80 -31.40
C ALA A 347 2.01 9.02 -30.58
N GLU A 348 3.00 9.76 -31.08
CA GLU A 348 3.63 10.89 -30.40
C GLU A 348 3.76 12.08 -31.34
N ALA A 349 3.77 13.32 -30.78
CA ALA A 349 4.13 14.50 -31.51
C ALA A 349 5.65 14.50 -31.75
N VAL A 350 6.06 14.45 -33.04
CA VAL A 350 7.47 14.43 -33.49
C VAL A 350 7.91 15.77 -34.04
N GLY A 351 7.02 16.74 -34.15
CA GLY A 351 7.22 18.10 -34.60
C GLY A 351 5.95 18.93 -34.43
N PRO A 352 6.00 20.26 -34.70
CA PRO A 352 4.81 21.11 -34.66
C PRO A 352 3.74 20.61 -35.64
N GLY A 353 2.54 20.35 -35.11
CA GLY A 353 1.42 19.83 -35.91
C GLY A 353 1.61 18.43 -36.50
N GLN A 354 2.66 17.70 -36.13
CA GLN A 354 2.97 16.35 -36.65
C GLN A 354 2.85 15.30 -35.55
N VAL A 355 1.85 14.43 -35.66
CA VAL A 355 1.66 13.25 -34.79
C VAL A 355 1.82 12.00 -35.64
N LEU A 356 2.78 11.17 -35.30
CA LEU A 356 3.09 9.93 -36.02
C LEU A 356 3.18 8.74 -35.09
N GLU A 357 2.96 7.56 -35.66
CA GLU A 357 3.28 6.29 -35.00
C GLU A 357 4.77 6.00 -35.18
N THR A 358 5.44 5.68 -34.08
CA THR A 358 6.89 5.45 -34.08
C THR A 358 7.22 4.28 -33.18
N ASP A 359 8.25 3.51 -33.58
CA ASP A 359 8.88 2.54 -32.69
C ASP A 359 9.45 3.23 -31.46
N VAL A 360 9.23 2.63 -30.29
CA VAL A 360 9.77 3.15 -29.04
C VAL A 360 10.52 2.10 -28.26
N ARG A 361 11.63 2.51 -27.67
CA ARG A 361 12.37 1.72 -26.66
C ARG A 361 12.89 2.64 -25.60
N GLY A 362 12.68 2.26 -24.35
CA GLY A 362 13.11 3.15 -23.28
C GLY A 362 13.47 2.40 -22.01
N VAL A 363 14.34 3.03 -21.25
CA VAL A 363 14.66 2.66 -19.88
C VAL A 363 14.66 3.92 -19.05
N SER A 364 14.00 3.85 -17.89
CA SER A 364 14.03 4.94 -16.91
C SER A 364 14.23 4.44 -15.51
N ILE A 365 14.79 5.31 -14.70
CA ILE A 365 14.90 5.14 -13.26
C ILE A 365 14.22 6.34 -12.63
N SER A 366 13.38 6.09 -11.64
CA SER A 366 12.70 7.14 -10.91
C SER A 366 12.75 6.86 -9.41
N GLY A 367 12.60 7.87 -8.62
CA GLY A 367 12.58 7.70 -7.19
C GLY A 367 11.88 8.82 -6.46
N ARG A 368 11.51 8.50 -5.24
CA ARG A 368 10.98 9.45 -4.27
C ARG A 368 11.74 9.26 -2.96
N ARG A 369 12.11 10.35 -2.34
CA ARG A 369 12.76 10.36 -1.03
C ARG A 369 12.12 11.36 -0.11
N GLN A 370 11.71 10.90 1.04
CA GLN A 370 11.31 11.76 2.13
C GLN A 370 12.54 12.53 2.65
N LEU A 371 12.46 13.85 2.64
CA LEU A 371 13.49 14.73 3.21
C LEU A 371 13.14 15.17 4.63
N THR A 372 11.84 15.49 4.85
CA THR A 372 11.28 15.83 6.16
C THR A 372 9.87 15.28 6.26
N ASP A 373 9.19 15.46 7.39
CA ASP A 373 7.78 15.05 7.54
C ASP A 373 6.84 15.71 6.54
N ARG A 374 7.21 16.89 6.02
CA ARG A 374 6.40 17.66 5.10
C ARG A 374 6.96 17.76 3.69
N VAL A 375 8.20 17.37 3.45
CA VAL A 375 8.87 17.58 2.17
C VAL A 375 9.39 16.28 1.61
N ASP A 376 9.01 15.97 0.37
CA ASP A 376 9.55 14.87 -0.42
C ASP A 376 10.24 15.40 -1.67
N LEU A 377 11.35 14.78 -2.03
CA LEU A 377 12.03 14.94 -3.30
C LEU A 377 11.62 13.81 -4.24
N GLN A 378 11.23 14.15 -5.46
CA GLN A 378 11.02 13.21 -6.55
C GLN A 378 12.04 13.48 -7.65
N TRP A 379 12.48 12.43 -8.32
CA TRP A 379 13.43 12.54 -9.40
C TRP A 379 13.19 11.43 -10.43
N TRP A 380 13.52 11.71 -11.69
CA TRP A 380 13.48 10.75 -12.77
C TRP A 380 14.57 11.04 -13.78
N LEU A 381 15.08 9.99 -14.40
CA LEU A 381 16.04 10.06 -15.50
C LEU A 381 15.84 8.85 -16.40
N GLY A 382 16.19 9.00 -17.67
CA GLY A 382 16.05 7.89 -18.59
C GLY A 382 16.59 8.17 -19.98
N LEU A 383 16.52 7.10 -20.75
CA LEU A 383 16.84 7.08 -22.18
C LEU A 383 15.59 6.59 -22.90
N HIS A 384 15.21 7.27 -23.95
CA HIS A 384 14.08 6.90 -24.77
C HIS A 384 14.45 7.08 -26.26
N ASP A 385 14.32 6.00 -27.01
CA ASP A 385 14.56 5.93 -28.44
C ASP A 385 13.21 6.08 -29.15
N GLN A 386 13.09 7.06 -30.04
CA GLN A 386 11.89 7.38 -30.79
C GLN A 386 12.11 7.00 -32.28
N GLY A 387 12.32 5.74 -32.52
CA GLY A 387 12.59 5.20 -33.87
C GLY A 387 13.71 5.91 -34.59
N ASP A 388 13.45 6.33 -35.83
CA ASP A 388 14.43 7.03 -36.68
C ASP A 388 14.50 8.54 -36.41
N PHE A 389 13.66 9.09 -35.52
CA PHE A 389 13.57 10.53 -35.30
C PHE A 389 14.67 11.05 -34.39
N TYR A 390 14.75 10.52 -33.17
CA TYR A 390 15.73 10.94 -32.16
C TYR A 390 15.78 9.98 -30.99
N ARG A 391 16.88 10.06 -30.25
CA ARG A 391 17.00 9.51 -28.91
C ARG A 391 16.95 10.64 -27.89
N ARG A 392 16.13 10.50 -26.86
CA ARG A 392 16.02 11.43 -25.74
C ARG A 392 16.81 10.92 -24.54
N GLN A 393 17.58 11.81 -23.93
CA GLN A 393 18.14 11.62 -22.60
C GLN A 393 17.48 12.65 -21.70
N TYR A 394 16.78 12.21 -20.71
CA TYR A 394 16.01 13.12 -19.87
C TYR A 394 16.31 12.95 -18.39
N LEU A 395 16.19 14.05 -17.67
CA LEU A 395 16.20 14.08 -16.23
C LEU A 395 15.19 15.10 -15.71
N GLY A 396 14.68 14.87 -14.51
CA GLY A 396 13.81 15.82 -13.86
C GLY A 396 13.81 15.69 -12.36
N LEU A 397 13.39 16.76 -11.71
CA LEU A 397 13.30 16.89 -10.27
C LEU A 397 11.98 17.59 -9.91
N ALA A 398 11.37 17.14 -8.81
CA ALA A 398 10.23 17.84 -8.21
C ALA A 398 10.29 17.79 -6.68
N VAL A 399 9.76 18.81 -6.06
CA VAL A 399 9.62 18.92 -4.61
C VAL A 399 8.13 18.95 -4.27
N SER A 400 7.72 18.05 -3.41
CA SER A 400 6.36 17.96 -2.87
C SER A 400 6.35 18.48 -1.43
N ILE A 401 5.47 19.43 -1.14
CA ILE A 401 5.34 20.08 0.18
C ILE A 401 3.91 19.86 0.69
N ARG A 402 3.77 19.25 1.85
CA ARG A 402 2.49 19.14 2.57
C ARG A 402 2.26 20.39 3.38
N LEU A 403 1.10 21.00 3.18
CA LEU A 403 0.67 22.25 3.80
C LEU A 403 -0.17 22.00 5.05
#